data_c2b3937d9b88a71e1abeedd065a80a1b
#
_entry.id   c2b3937d9b88a71e1abeedd065a80a1b
#
_cell.length_a   1.000
_cell.length_b   1.000
_cell.length_c   1.000
_cell.angle_alpha   90.00
_cell.angle_beta   90.00
_cell.angle_gamma   90.00
#
_symmetry.space_group_name_H-M   'P 1'
#
loop_
_entity.id
_entity.type
_entity.pdbx_description
1 polymer ?
#
loop_
_entity_poly.entity_id
_entity_poly.type
_entity_poly.pdbx_seq_one_letter_code
_entity_poly.pdbx_strand_id
1 'polypeptide(L)'
;STASILAKLQKRGCEVTLDSAKQNINDLAGVRVVCGYIDDVYAVAEMLLRQSDVRLVKRQDYIQAPNFNGYRSLHLDIQIPIYLSDHTEHVNVEVQLRTVAMDFWASLEHDLRYKSQKDIPPHICQEMWDAAQAISAIDLQMQSIYKEIQSLPDKQEKE
;
A
#
# COMPACT_ATOMS: atom_id res chain seq x y z
N SER A 1 0.65 -14.19 9.35
CA SER A 1 0.70 -15.49 10.04
C SER A 1 -0.20 -15.47 11.27
N THR A 2 -0.65 -16.63 11.74
CA THR A 2 -1.46 -16.75 12.95
C THR A 2 -0.77 -16.11 14.15
N ALA A 3 0.55 -16.26 14.28
CA ALA A 3 1.33 -15.67 15.36
C ALA A 3 1.26 -14.12 15.35
N SER A 4 1.27 -13.49 14.18
CA SER A 4 1.15 -12.02 14.07
C SER A 4 -0.24 -11.52 14.43
N ILE A 5 -1.29 -12.30 14.14
CA ILE A 5 -2.67 -11.99 14.51
C ILE A 5 -2.81 -12.02 16.04
N LEU A 6 -2.31 -13.08 16.67
CA LEU A 6 -2.31 -13.24 18.13
C LEU A 6 -1.60 -12.07 18.83
N ALA A 7 -0.40 -11.72 18.36
CA ALA A 7 0.38 -10.59 18.89
C ALA A 7 -0.36 -9.25 18.75
N LYS A 8 -1.06 -9.02 17.63
CA LYS A 8 -1.86 -7.80 17.41
C LYS A 8 -3.06 -7.72 18.35
N LEU A 9 -3.80 -8.84 18.55
CA LEU A 9 -4.92 -8.89 19.48
C LEU A 9 -4.47 -8.63 20.91
N GLN A 10 -3.41 -9.28 21.35
CA GLN A 10 -2.84 -9.08 22.69
C GLN A 10 -2.40 -7.63 22.91
N LYS A 11 -1.70 -7.03 21.95
CA LYS A 11 -1.26 -5.62 22.00
C LYS A 11 -2.42 -4.65 22.10
N ARG A 12 -3.59 -4.99 21.53
CA ARG A 12 -4.82 -4.17 21.58
C ARG A 12 -5.71 -4.48 22.80
N GLY A 13 -5.31 -5.43 23.66
CA GLY A 13 -6.12 -5.85 24.81
C GLY A 13 -7.43 -6.54 24.43
N CYS A 14 -7.49 -7.12 23.23
CA CYS A 14 -8.68 -7.82 22.73
C CYS A 14 -8.62 -9.32 23.09
N GLU A 15 -9.78 -9.95 23.24
CA GLU A 15 -9.85 -11.40 23.38
C GLU A 15 -9.22 -12.12 22.19
N VAL A 16 -8.55 -13.25 22.46
CA VAL A 16 -7.90 -14.06 21.44
C VAL A 16 -8.91 -15.05 20.85
N THR A 17 -9.86 -14.53 20.08
CA THR A 17 -10.90 -15.29 19.39
C THR A 17 -10.91 -14.93 17.89
N LEU A 18 -11.49 -15.78 17.06
CA LEU A 18 -11.66 -15.52 15.64
C LEU A 18 -12.56 -14.31 15.39
N ASP A 19 -13.64 -14.19 16.16
CA ASP A 19 -14.57 -13.06 16.05
C ASP A 19 -13.93 -11.76 16.47
N SER A 20 -13.14 -11.76 17.54
CA SER A 20 -12.35 -10.60 17.95
C SER A 20 -11.32 -10.22 16.87
N ALA A 21 -10.69 -11.18 16.21
CA ALA A 21 -9.77 -10.92 15.11
C ALA A 21 -10.50 -10.25 13.92
N LYS A 22 -11.66 -10.79 13.52
CA LYS A 22 -12.49 -10.23 12.43
C LYS A 22 -12.92 -8.78 12.72
N GLN A 23 -13.25 -8.46 13.97
CA GLN A 23 -13.74 -7.14 14.36
C GLN A 23 -12.63 -6.10 14.58
N ASN A 24 -11.46 -6.54 15.05
CA ASN A 24 -10.42 -5.62 15.53
C ASN A 24 -9.17 -5.57 14.66
N ILE A 25 -9.04 -6.46 13.65
CA ILE A 25 -7.87 -6.49 12.75
C ILE A 25 -8.34 -6.24 11.32
N ASN A 26 -7.97 -5.08 10.77
CA ASN A 26 -8.36 -4.70 9.40
C ASN A 26 -7.50 -5.37 8.32
N ASP A 27 -6.30 -5.81 8.68
CA ASP A 27 -5.32 -6.44 7.77
C ASP A 27 -5.25 -7.97 7.93
N LEU A 28 -6.38 -8.63 8.17
CA LEU A 28 -6.47 -10.10 8.14
C LEU A 28 -6.13 -10.66 6.77
N ALA A 29 -6.61 -10.02 5.72
CA ALA A 29 -6.20 -10.22 4.35
C ALA A 29 -5.49 -8.96 3.84
N GLY A 30 -4.41 -9.14 3.09
CA GLY A 30 -3.65 -8.04 2.50
C GLY A 30 -3.38 -8.30 1.03
N VAL A 31 -3.62 -7.30 0.21
CA VAL A 31 -3.32 -7.30 -1.23
C VAL A 31 -2.38 -6.16 -1.53
N ARG A 32 -1.35 -6.41 -2.34
CA ARG A 32 -0.47 -5.37 -2.87
C ARG A 32 -0.66 -5.26 -4.37
N VAL A 33 -0.87 -4.03 -4.83
CA VAL A 33 -0.95 -3.68 -6.25
C VAL A 33 0.21 -2.75 -6.57
N VAL A 34 1.01 -3.12 -7.58
CA VAL A 34 2.14 -2.31 -8.04
C VAL A 34 1.80 -1.77 -9.42
N CYS A 35 1.81 -0.45 -9.55
CA CYS A 35 1.47 0.30 -10.75
C CYS A 35 2.73 0.89 -11.39
N GLY A 36 2.65 1.24 -12.67
CA GLY A 36 3.75 1.91 -13.38
C GLY A 36 3.96 3.33 -12.89
N TYR A 37 2.88 4.08 -12.72
CA TYR A 37 2.89 5.52 -12.46
C TYR A 37 1.99 5.91 -11.30
N ILE A 38 2.20 7.11 -10.76
CA ILE A 38 1.43 7.63 -9.61
C ILE A 38 -0.05 7.78 -9.97
N ASP A 39 -0.36 8.27 -11.17
CA ASP A 39 -1.76 8.44 -11.61
C ASP A 39 -2.48 7.09 -11.69
N ASP A 40 -1.78 6.02 -12.10
CA ASP A 40 -2.34 4.66 -12.15
C ASP A 40 -2.71 4.15 -10.75
N VAL A 41 -1.91 4.49 -9.73
CA VAL A 41 -2.22 4.13 -8.33
C VAL A 41 -3.60 4.68 -7.94
N TYR A 42 -3.85 5.95 -8.25
CA TYR A 42 -5.14 6.56 -7.94
C TYR A 42 -6.27 6.04 -8.84
N ALA A 43 -5.99 5.84 -10.13
CA ALA A 43 -6.98 5.30 -11.06
C ALA A 43 -7.46 3.89 -10.65
N VAL A 44 -6.52 3.00 -10.27
CA VAL A 44 -6.85 1.66 -9.78
C VAL A 44 -7.62 1.72 -8.46
N ALA A 45 -7.24 2.61 -7.55
CA ALA A 45 -7.98 2.82 -6.30
C ALA A 45 -9.44 3.22 -6.57
N GLU A 46 -9.66 4.19 -7.46
CA GLU A 46 -11.01 4.65 -7.82
C GLU A 46 -11.81 3.56 -8.58
N MET A 47 -11.17 2.75 -9.42
CA MET A 47 -11.81 1.60 -10.07
C MET A 47 -12.28 0.56 -9.05
N LEU A 48 -11.45 0.26 -8.04
CA LEU A 48 -11.79 -0.66 -6.97
C LEU A 48 -12.97 -0.15 -6.15
N LEU A 49 -12.94 1.14 -5.76
CA LEU A 49 -13.96 1.75 -4.92
C LEU A 49 -15.31 1.98 -5.64
N ARG A 50 -15.33 1.90 -6.98
CA ARG A 50 -16.58 1.95 -7.76
C ARG A 50 -17.33 0.62 -7.80
N GLN A 51 -16.72 -0.48 -7.36
CA GLN A 51 -17.41 -1.77 -7.31
C GLN A 51 -18.51 -1.72 -6.25
N SER A 52 -19.70 -2.23 -6.59
CA SER A 52 -20.89 -2.16 -5.72
C SER A 52 -20.79 -3.01 -4.45
N ASP A 53 -19.90 -4.00 -4.47
CA ASP A 53 -19.63 -4.95 -3.37
C ASP A 53 -18.41 -4.56 -2.53
N VAL A 54 -17.74 -3.46 -2.86
CA VAL A 54 -16.59 -2.94 -2.12
C VAL A 54 -17.01 -1.75 -1.26
N ARG A 55 -16.83 -1.87 0.04
CA ARG A 55 -17.07 -0.79 0.99
C ARG A 55 -15.76 -0.25 1.53
N LEU A 56 -15.48 1.03 1.32
CA LEU A 56 -14.34 1.71 1.94
C LEU A 56 -14.57 1.88 3.45
N VAL A 57 -13.63 1.39 4.26
CA VAL A 57 -13.59 1.56 5.72
C VAL A 57 -12.64 2.70 6.10
N LYS A 58 -11.44 2.73 5.48
CA LYS A 58 -10.42 3.75 5.76
C LYS A 58 -9.54 3.97 4.54
N ARG A 59 -9.11 5.22 4.32
CA ARG A 59 -8.11 5.59 3.32
C ARG A 59 -6.95 6.30 4.03
N GLN A 60 -5.71 5.90 3.73
CA GLN A 60 -4.49 6.54 4.21
C GLN A 60 -3.57 6.79 3.02
N ASP A 61 -3.34 8.05 2.73
CA ASP A 61 -2.58 8.48 1.57
C ASP A 61 -1.17 8.92 2.00
N TYR A 62 -0.26 7.96 2.07
CA TYR A 62 1.15 8.20 2.34
C TYR A 62 1.92 8.68 1.09
N ILE A 63 1.28 8.78 -0.08
CA ILE A 63 1.90 9.39 -1.25
C ILE A 63 1.92 10.91 -1.07
N GLN A 64 0.79 11.49 -0.66
CA GLN A 64 0.65 12.92 -0.40
C GLN A 64 1.24 13.33 0.95
N ALA A 65 1.07 12.52 1.98
CA ALA A 65 1.60 12.74 3.32
C ALA A 65 2.50 11.58 3.75
N PRO A 66 3.77 11.55 3.30
CA PRO A 66 4.70 10.47 3.60
C PRO A 66 4.89 10.25 5.09
N ASN A 67 5.13 9.01 5.47
CA ASN A 67 5.44 8.67 6.86
C ASN A 67 6.80 9.26 7.25
N PHE A 68 7.08 9.36 8.56
CA PHE A 68 8.30 9.95 9.11
C PHE A 68 9.61 9.32 8.57
N ASN A 69 9.57 8.08 8.11
CA ASN A 69 10.70 7.37 7.51
C ASN A 69 10.80 7.50 5.98
N GLY A 70 9.95 8.32 5.34
CA GLY A 70 9.89 8.47 3.89
C GLY A 70 9.03 7.44 3.15
N TYR A 71 8.37 6.54 3.88
CA TYR A 71 7.47 5.54 3.29
C TYR A 71 6.30 6.19 2.56
N ARG A 72 6.04 5.72 1.33
CA ARG A 72 4.93 6.14 0.46
C ARG A 72 4.13 4.95 -0.03
N SER A 73 2.81 5.05 0.03
CA SER A 73 1.84 4.08 -0.48
C SER A 73 0.44 4.66 -0.32
N LEU A 74 -0.50 4.26 -1.14
CA LEU A 74 -1.92 4.47 -0.87
C LEU A 74 -2.47 3.20 -0.21
N HIS A 75 -3.03 3.34 0.99
CA HIS A 75 -3.66 2.24 1.72
C HIS A 75 -5.17 2.41 1.75
N LEU A 76 -5.87 1.36 1.40
CA LEU A 76 -7.32 1.26 1.50
C LEU A 76 -7.66 0.08 2.40
N ASP A 77 -8.27 0.34 3.55
CA ASP A 77 -8.96 -0.69 4.32
C ASP A 77 -10.37 -0.78 3.72
N ILE A 78 -10.67 -1.90 3.10
CA ILE A 78 -11.96 -2.17 2.47
C ILE A 78 -12.64 -3.36 3.13
N GLN A 79 -13.95 -3.43 2.97
CA GLN A 79 -14.74 -4.59 3.36
C GLN A 79 -15.41 -5.15 2.11
N ILE A 80 -15.27 -6.46 1.92
CA ILE A 80 -15.84 -7.19 0.79
C ILE A 80 -16.71 -8.35 1.29
N PRO A 81 -17.79 -8.73 0.57
CA PRO A 81 -18.57 -9.92 0.88
C PRO A 81 -17.84 -11.19 0.44
N ILE A 82 -17.94 -12.23 1.25
CA ILE A 82 -17.61 -13.61 0.89
C ILE A 82 -18.90 -14.40 0.93
N TYR A 83 -19.25 -14.96 -0.22
CA TYR A 83 -20.47 -15.75 -0.37
C TYR A 83 -20.17 -17.21 0.02
N LEU A 84 -20.67 -17.64 1.18
CA LEU A 84 -20.60 -19.02 1.64
C LEU A 84 -21.86 -19.77 1.20
N SER A 85 -21.91 -21.08 1.43
CA SER A 85 -23.01 -21.92 0.99
C SER A 85 -24.35 -21.62 1.66
N ASP A 86 -24.32 -21.04 2.86
CA ASP A 86 -25.48 -20.82 3.73
C ASP A 86 -25.67 -19.35 4.15
N HIS A 87 -24.62 -18.53 4.02
CA HIS A 87 -24.70 -17.12 4.38
C HIS A 87 -23.61 -16.30 3.67
N THR A 88 -23.68 -14.97 3.83
CA THR A 88 -22.65 -14.04 3.34
C THR A 88 -21.90 -13.48 4.54
N GLU A 89 -20.58 -13.58 4.53
CA GLU A 89 -19.69 -12.93 5.47
C GLU A 89 -19.04 -11.69 4.87
N HIS A 90 -18.75 -10.67 5.69
CA HIS A 90 -17.98 -9.51 5.26
C HIS A 90 -16.58 -9.56 5.86
N VAL A 91 -15.56 -9.41 5.04
CA VAL A 91 -14.16 -9.51 5.45
C VAL A 91 -13.44 -8.20 5.17
N ASN A 92 -12.64 -7.77 6.15
CA ASN A 92 -11.76 -6.61 6.00
C ASN A 92 -10.48 -7.02 5.27
N VAL A 93 -10.12 -6.22 4.27
CA VAL A 93 -8.93 -6.40 3.44
C VAL A 93 -8.15 -5.08 3.40
N GLU A 94 -6.86 -5.12 3.69
CA GLU A 94 -5.95 -4.01 3.43
C GLU A 94 -5.44 -4.10 1.97
N VAL A 95 -5.68 -3.07 1.18
CA VAL A 95 -5.12 -2.94 -0.17
C VAL A 95 -4.06 -1.87 -0.16
N GLN A 96 -2.81 -2.25 -0.44
CA GLN A 96 -1.66 -1.36 -0.57
C GLN A 96 -1.38 -1.12 -2.05
N LEU A 97 -1.56 0.11 -2.52
CA LEU A 97 -1.26 0.50 -3.89
C LEU A 97 0.00 1.35 -3.92
N ARG A 98 0.94 1.01 -4.80
CA ARG A 98 2.26 1.63 -4.90
C ARG A 98 2.68 1.75 -6.36
N THR A 99 3.61 2.66 -6.64
CA THR A 99 4.42 2.56 -7.84
C THR A 99 5.55 1.54 -7.66
N VAL A 100 6.22 1.18 -8.77
CA VAL A 100 7.43 0.34 -8.73
C VAL A 100 8.51 0.96 -7.83
N ALA A 101 8.69 2.29 -7.90
CA ALA A 101 9.67 3.02 -7.11
C ALA A 101 9.33 2.98 -5.59
N MET A 102 8.06 3.15 -5.24
CA MET A 102 7.59 3.05 -3.86
C MET A 102 7.77 1.63 -3.31
N ASP A 103 7.47 0.60 -4.10
CA ASP A 103 7.61 -0.79 -3.67
C ASP A 103 9.08 -1.20 -3.52
N PHE A 104 9.94 -0.73 -4.41
CA PHE A 104 11.40 -0.90 -4.31
C PHE A 104 11.93 -0.38 -2.97
N TRP A 105 11.66 0.89 -2.64
CA TRP A 105 12.14 1.48 -1.39
C TRP A 105 11.57 0.76 -0.15
N ALA A 106 10.25 0.52 -0.14
CA ALA A 106 9.57 -0.10 0.99
C ALA A 106 10.06 -1.52 1.27
N SER A 107 10.39 -2.29 0.23
CA SER A 107 10.92 -3.64 0.36
C SER A 107 12.32 -3.64 0.95
N LEU A 108 13.19 -2.73 0.52
CA LEU A 108 14.55 -2.62 1.03
C LEU A 108 14.59 -2.07 2.46
N GLU A 109 13.79 -1.05 2.77
CA GLU A 109 13.69 -0.48 4.11
C GLU A 109 13.22 -1.52 5.13
N HIS A 110 12.20 -2.30 4.78
CA HIS A 110 11.71 -3.39 5.62
C HIS A 110 12.80 -4.43 5.89
N ASP A 111 13.54 -4.84 4.85
CA ASP A 111 14.63 -5.80 4.98
C ASP A 111 15.76 -5.28 5.89
N LEU A 112 16.17 -4.03 5.72
CA LEU A 112 17.21 -3.39 6.54
C LEU A 112 16.80 -3.31 8.00
N ARG A 113 15.56 -2.91 8.29
CA ARG A 113 15.05 -2.82 9.68
C ARG A 113 14.85 -4.19 10.30
N TYR A 114 14.26 -5.13 9.58
CA TYR A 114 13.95 -6.45 10.10
C TYR A 114 15.20 -7.30 10.35
N LYS A 115 16.18 -7.24 9.44
CA LYS A 115 17.44 -8.01 9.55
C LYS A 115 18.41 -7.42 10.55
N SER A 116 18.36 -6.11 10.84
CA SER A 116 19.36 -5.48 11.68
C SER A 116 19.30 -5.91 13.14
N GLN A 117 18.11 -6.20 13.71
CA GLN A 117 17.88 -6.40 15.16
C GLN A 117 18.68 -5.42 16.06
N LYS A 118 19.18 -4.33 15.49
CA LYS A 118 20.06 -3.34 16.10
C LYS A 118 19.37 -2.00 16.15
N ASP A 119 19.74 -1.20 17.13
CA ASP A 119 19.36 0.21 17.13
C ASP A 119 20.04 0.90 15.95
N ILE A 120 19.23 1.43 15.03
CA ILE A 120 19.72 2.12 13.83
C ILE A 120 20.14 3.53 14.22
N PRO A 121 21.41 3.93 14.03
CA PRO A 121 21.89 5.26 14.36
C PRO A 121 21.12 6.36 13.59
N PRO A 122 20.94 7.55 14.18
CA PRO A 122 20.19 8.65 13.57
C PRO A 122 20.68 9.06 12.18
N HIS A 123 21.99 9.03 11.93
CA HIS A 123 22.55 9.38 10.62
C HIS A 123 22.11 8.39 9.53
N ILE A 124 22.04 7.08 9.84
CA ILE A 124 21.53 6.07 8.89
C ILE A 124 20.04 6.28 8.62
N CYS A 125 19.26 6.63 9.65
CA CYS A 125 17.85 6.98 9.46
C CYS A 125 17.70 8.19 8.52
N GLN A 126 18.60 9.17 8.62
CA GLN A 126 18.61 10.34 7.72
C GLN A 126 18.99 9.92 6.29
N GLU A 127 20.02 9.11 6.10
CA GLU A 127 20.42 8.59 4.79
C GLU A 127 19.29 7.79 4.12
N MET A 128 18.56 6.98 4.90
CA MET A 128 17.37 6.26 4.40
C MET A 128 16.25 7.21 3.98
N TRP A 129 16.02 8.27 4.74
CA TRP A 129 15.04 9.30 4.40
C TRP A 129 15.45 10.06 3.13
N ASP A 130 16.72 10.44 2.98
CA ASP A 130 17.27 11.11 1.79
C ASP A 130 17.13 10.22 0.55
N ALA A 131 17.40 8.92 0.69
CA ALA A 131 17.17 7.95 -0.38
C ALA A 131 15.68 7.87 -0.78
N ALA A 132 14.76 7.90 0.20
CA ALA A 132 13.32 7.93 -0.08
C ALA A 132 12.91 9.19 -0.86
N GLN A 133 13.50 10.35 -0.57
CA GLN A 133 13.25 11.60 -1.31
C GLN A 133 13.78 11.52 -2.75
N ALA A 134 15.00 11.00 -2.94
CA ALA A 134 15.59 10.81 -4.26
C ALA A 134 14.75 9.88 -5.15
N ILE A 135 14.30 8.75 -4.60
CA ILE A 135 13.42 7.79 -5.30
C ILE A 135 12.09 8.44 -5.66
N SER A 136 11.51 9.22 -4.75
CA SER A 136 10.26 9.95 -5.00
C SER A 136 10.40 10.99 -6.12
N ALA A 137 11.54 11.68 -6.19
CA ALA A 137 11.81 12.65 -7.25
C ALA A 137 11.89 11.95 -8.62
N ILE A 138 12.54 10.78 -8.69
CA ILE A 138 12.60 9.95 -9.91
C ILE A 138 11.21 9.47 -10.31
N ASP A 139 10.39 9.02 -9.37
CA ASP A 139 9.04 8.55 -9.63
C ASP A 139 8.16 9.66 -10.23
N LEU A 140 8.22 10.87 -9.67
CA LEU A 140 7.55 12.06 -10.21
C LEU A 140 8.06 12.44 -11.60
N GLN A 141 9.37 12.33 -11.84
CA GLN A 141 9.97 12.60 -13.15
C GLN A 141 9.46 11.60 -14.20
N MET A 142 9.41 10.31 -13.87
CA MET A 142 8.87 9.27 -14.74
C MET A 142 7.38 9.50 -15.06
N GLN A 143 6.59 9.92 -14.08
CA GLN A 143 5.20 10.32 -14.28
C GLN A 143 5.09 11.49 -15.27
N SER A 144 5.96 12.50 -15.18
CA SER A 144 5.97 13.65 -16.08
C SER A 144 6.32 13.24 -17.51
N ILE A 145 7.37 12.42 -17.67
CA ILE A 145 7.79 11.89 -18.97
C ILE A 145 6.67 11.07 -19.62
N TYR A 146 5.99 10.23 -18.83
CA TYR A 146 4.87 9.46 -19.32
C TYR A 146 3.75 10.35 -19.87
N LYS A 147 3.35 11.39 -19.12
CA LYS A 147 2.33 12.35 -19.56
C LYS A 147 2.72 13.08 -20.85
N GLU A 148 3.99 13.47 -20.96
CA GLU A 148 4.50 14.12 -22.16
C GLU A 148 4.42 13.19 -23.37
N ILE A 149 4.86 11.94 -23.23
CA ILE A 149 4.77 10.93 -24.30
C ILE A 149 3.32 10.70 -24.73
N GLN A 150 2.39 10.60 -23.79
CA GLN A 150 0.96 10.41 -24.09
C GLN A 150 0.34 11.62 -24.82
N SER A 151 0.92 12.80 -24.69
CA SER A 151 0.47 14.01 -25.38
C SER A 151 1.03 14.17 -26.79
N LEU A 152 2.00 13.34 -27.19
CA LEU A 152 2.55 13.38 -28.54
C LEU A 152 1.54 12.84 -29.56
N PRO A 153 1.49 13.43 -30.76
CA PRO A 153 0.63 12.89 -31.83
C PRO A 153 1.10 11.47 -32.22
N ASP A 154 0.11 10.63 -32.52
CA ASP A 154 0.38 9.29 -33.00
C ASP A 154 1.29 9.33 -34.25
N LYS A 155 2.25 8.41 -34.30
CA LYS A 155 3.06 8.26 -35.51
C LYS A 155 2.12 7.94 -36.68
N GLN A 156 2.01 8.85 -37.63
CA GLN A 156 1.40 8.52 -38.93
C GLN A 156 2.14 7.30 -39.46
N GLU A 157 1.45 6.18 -39.64
CA GLU A 157 1.98 5.06 -40.37
C GLU A 157 2.38 5.59 -41.77
N LYS A 158 3.66 5.62 -42.01
CA LYS A 158 4.17 5.87 -43.38
C LYS A 158 3.91 4.59 -44.14
N GLU A 159 2.87 4.64 -45.00
CA GLU A 159 2.71 3.68 -46.11
C GLU A 159 3.95 3.63 -46.98
#